data_17ef6cf1013503bc3932b3daf48c5854
#
_entry.id   17ef6cf1013503bc3932b3daf48c5854
#
_cell.length_a   1.000
_cell.length_b   1.000
_cell.length_c   1.000
_cell.angle_alpha   90.00
_cell.angle_beta   90.00
_cell.angle_gamma   90.00
#
_symmetry.space_group_name_H-M   'P 1'
#
loop_
_entity.id
_entity.type
_entity.pdbx_description
1 polymer ?
#
loop_
_entity_poly.entity_id
_entity_poly.type
_entity_poly.pdbx_seq_one_letter_code
_entity_poly.pdbx_strand_id
1 'polypeptide(L)'
;MAKDYPYGEGKVKWVNTDWLADHLDDENLMRLDVQPNVHDYIKEHIPGAVYMNEGLLRIPLRGLPAQYVSADVMELLFRRVGLRPEIPVVVYTGVGPFSGWGNGLEQTMMAYTLVRFGHDNVHVLDGGIDKWKAEERPLTQTFPEVEESDFNAVDRSEYRVEYDEFRALKDRGDVIVLDARPGNVYEGQGPWIKAGHIPGAVNVPWKSFMDPDNPRLLKSDEEIQAIIEEHEITPDKTVICSCGTGREATNEFILFKWYLDYP
;
A
#
# COMPACT_ATOMS: atom_id res chain seq x y z
N MET A 1 -12.03 -21.46 4.72
CA MET A 1 -11.36 -21.68 6.04
C MET A 1 -11.02 -20.32 6.64
N ALA A 2 -11.01 -20.17 7.97
CA ALA A 2 -10.56 -18.90 8.58
C ALA A 2 -9.07 -18.69 8.20
N LYS A 3 -8.69 -17.45 7.86
CA LYS A 3 -7.30 -17.11 7.58
C LYS A 3 -6.51 -17.02 8.87
N ASP A 4 -5.32 -17.59 8.89
CA ASP A 4 -4.36 -17.35 9.96
C ASP A 4 -3.63 -16.01 9.70
N TYR A 5 -3.68 -15.09 10.65
CA TYR A 5 -3.05 -13.79 10.53
C TYR A 5 -1.73 -13.73 11.33
N PRO A 6 -0.69 -13.04 10.81
CA PRO A 6 -0.62 -12.26 9.57
C PRO A 6 -0.64 -13.14 8.31
N TYR A 7 -1.48 -12.78 7.33
CA TYR A 7 -1.69 -13.53 6.11
C TYR A 7 -0.91 -12.93 4.93
N GLY A 8 -0.26 -13.79 4.13
CA GLY A 8 0.51 -13.45 2.93
C GLY A 8 1.92 -14.07 2.94
N GLU A 9 2.51 -14.22 1.74
CA GLU A 9 3.78 -14.93 1.50
C GLU A 9 4.92 -13.92 1.22
N GLY A 10 5.29 -13.09 2.16
CA GLY A 10 6.38 -12.17 1.88
C GLY A 10 6.57 -11.08 2.91
N LYS A 11 7.08 -9.94 2.42
CA LYS A 11 7.49 -8.80 3.25
C LYS A 11 6.33 -7.92 3.67
N VAL A 12 5.23 -7.92 2.90
CA VAL A 12 3.97 -7.31 3.30
C VAL A 12 2.94 -8.41 3.54
N LYS A 13 2.32 -8.38 4.70
CA LYS A 13 1.24 -9.27 5.09
C LYS A 13 0.01 -8.46 5.48
N TRP A 14 -1.15 -9.10 5.50
CA TRP A 14 -2.38 -8.49 5.99
C TRP A 14 -2.68 -8.97 7.40
N VAL A 15 -3.22 -8.09 8.21
CA VAL A 15 -3.76 -8.40 9.53
C VAL A 15 -5.19 -7.86 9.62
N ASN A 16 -6.07 -8.59 10.29
CA ASN A 16 -7.41 -8.10 10.58
C ASN A 16 -7.45 -7.31 11.88
N THR A 17 -8.58 -6.72 12.16
CA THR A 17 -8.81 -5.92 13.37
C THR A 17 -8.79 -6.75 14.65
N ASP A 18 -9.16 -8.04 14.62
CA ASP A 18 -9.06 -8.95 15.76
C ASP A 18 -7.59 -9.18 16.13
N TRP A 19 -6.78 -9.55 15.13
CA TRP A 19 -5.35 -9.75 15.34
C TRP A 19 -4.68 -8.51 15.94
N LEU A 20 -4.96 -7.32 15.40
CA LEU A 20 -4.37 -6.09 15.94
C LEU A 20 -4.86 -5.79 17.36
N ALA A 21 -6.11 -6.08 17.68
CA ALA A 21 -6.65 -5.90 19.02
C ALA A 21 -5.94 -6.81 20.05
N ASP A 22 -5.66 -8.05 19.68
CA ASP A 22 -4.94 -9.01 20.53
C ASP A 22 -3.46 -8.63 20.74
N HIS A 23 -2.91 -7.77 19.85
CA HIS A 23 -1.52 -7.29 19.92
C HIS A 23 -1.42 -5.79 20.26
N LEU A 24 -2.50 -5.19 20.76
CA LEU A 24 -2.53 -3.74 21.01
C LEU A 24 -1.51 -3.31 22.09
N ASP A 25 -1.26 -4.15 23.08
CA ASP A 25 -0.30 -3.91 24.16
C ASP A 25 1.11 -4.45 23.87
N ASP A 26 1.36 -4.96 22.64
CA ASP A 26 2.69 -5.43 22.27
C ASP A 26 3.63 -4.25 21.99
N GLU A 27 4.63 -4.08 22.86
CA GLU A 27 5.67 -3.05 22.71
C GLU A 27 6.61 -3.32 21.53
N ASN A 28 6.65 -4.58 21.01
CA ASN A 28 7.41 -4.96 19.83
C ASN A 28 6.58 -4.93 18.55
N LEU A 29 5.50 -4.17 18.51
CA LEU A 29 4.69 -3.93 17.34
C LEU A 29 4.50 -2.43 17.13
N MET A 30 5.07 -1.89 16.06
CA MET A 30 4.84 -0.49 15.68
C MET A 30 3.50 -0.37 14.93
N ARG A 31 2.73 0.66 15.26
CA ARG A 31 1.52 1.05 14.53
C ARG A 31 1.77 2.39 13.85
N LEU A 32 1.58 2.44 12.54
CA LEU A 32 1.82 3.62 11.71
C LEU A 32 0.51 4.11 11.09
N ASP A 33 0.04 5.24 11.57
CA ASP A 33 -1.13 5.93 11.02
C ASP A 33 -0.72 6.78 9.82
N VAL A 34 -1.32 6.49 8.67
CA VAL A 34 -1.05 7.23 7.43
C VAL A 34 -2.29 7.91 6.86
N GLN A 35 -3.22 8.28 7.73
CA GLN A 35 -4.39 9.07 7.33
C GLN A 35 -3.95 10.32 6.55
N PRO A 36 -4.70 10.75 5.51
CA PRO A 36 -4.28 11.84 4.63
C PRO A 36 -4.01 13.16 5.33
N ASN A 37 -4.70 13.42 6.43
CA ASN A 37 -4.63 14.69 7.16
C ASN A 37 -4.25 14.45 8.63
N VAL A 38 -3.22 15.14 9.09
CA VAL A 38 -2.77 15.05 10.48
C VAL A 38 -3.85 15.38 11.51
N HIS A 39 -4.83 16.23 11.16
CA HIS A 39 -5.94 16.54 12.07
C HIS A 39 -6.87 15.34 12.29
N ASP A 40 -6.96 14.42 11.34
CA ASP A 40 -7.70 13.16 11.51
C ASP A 40 -7.03 12.30 12.58
N TYR A 41 -5.70 12.16 12.52
CA TYR A 41 -4.91 11.49 13.55
C TYR A 41 -5.00 12.19 14.92
N ILE A 42 -4.90 13.52 14.98
CA ILE A 42 -5.05 14.29 16.21
C ILE A 42 -6.42 14.06 16.84
N LYS A 43 -7.46 13.97 16.02
CA LYS A 43 -8.83 13.76 16.47
C LYS A 43 -9.05 12.39 17.07
N GLU A 44 -8.52 11.36 16.41
CA GLU A 44 -8.66 9.97 16.85
C GLU A 44 -7.70 9.05 16.06
N HIS A 45 -7.04 8.15 16.78
CA HIS A 45 -6.17 7.13 16.19
C HIS A 45 -6.17 5.86 17.05
N ILE A 46 -5.64 4.77 16.50
CA ILE A 46 -5.46 3.51 17.23
C ILE A 46 -4.40 3.73 18.33
N PRO A 47 -4.62 3.27 19.58
CA PRO A 47 -3.68 3.48 20.66
C PRO A 47 -2.24 3.09 20.32
N GLY A 48 -1.29 3.96 20.67
CA GLY A 48 0.15 3.77 20.41
C GLY A 48 0.58 3.98 18.95
N ALA A 49 -0.31 4.39 18.06
CA ALA A 49 0.08 4.68 16.70
C ALA A 49 0.86 5.98 16.56
N VAL A 50 1.90 5.95 15.73
CA VAL A 50 2.68 7.11 15.31
C VAL A 50 2.16 7.59 13.95
N TYR A 51 2.09 8.90 13.74
CA TYR A 51 1.62 9.48 12.47
C TYR A 51 2.75 9.69 11.48
N MET A 52 2.51 9.31 10.21
CA MET A 52 3.38 9.67 9.09
C MET A 52 2.58 9.89 7.80
N ASN A 53 2.66 11.10 7.23
CA ASN A 53 1.99 11.37 5.97
C ASN A 53 2.76 10.77 4.79
N GLU A 54 2.09 9.92 4.00
CA GLU A 54 2.66 9.31 2.79
C GLU A 54 3.14 10.36 1.77
N GLY A 55 2.51 11.53 1.72
CA GLY A 55 2.89 12.62 0.84
C GLY A 55 4.30 13.18 1.06
N LEU A 56 4.92 12.95 2.22
CA LEU A 56 6.30 13.36 2.50
C LEU A 56 7.35 12.54 1.73
N LEU A 57 6.98 11.37 1.26
CA LEU A 57 7.90 10.39 0.66
C LEU A 57 8.18 10.67 -0.81
N ARG A 58 7.40 11.56 -1.43
CA ARG A 58 7.48 11.83 -2.87
C ARG A 58 7.39 13.32 -3.17
N ILE A 59 8.25 13.77 -4.07
CA ILE A 59 8.37 15.16 -4.50
C ILE A 59 8.45 15.26 -6.03
N PRO A 60 8.17 16.41 -6.63
CA PRO A 60 8.54 16.66 -8.02
C PRO A 60 10.07 16.64 -8.19
N LEU A 61 10.56 15.85 -9.14
CA LEU A 61 11.98 15.77 -9.46
C LEU A 61 12.19 15.71 -10.98
N ARG A 62 13.07 16.56 -11.51
CA ARG A 62 13.42 16.63 -12.92
C ARG A 62 12.21 16.73 -13.88
N GLY A 63 11.19 17.48 -13.46
CA GLY A 63 9.97 17.67 -14.25
C GLY A 63 8.96 16.50 -14.16
N LEU A 64 9.27 15.46 -13.41
CA LEU A 64 8.35 14.35 -13.15
C LEU A 64 7.66 14.56 -11.80
N PRO A 65 6.35 14.44 -11.70
CA PRO A 65 5.64 14.51 -10.42
C PRO A 65 5.86 13.24 -9.60
N ALA A 66 5.71 13.35 -8.29
CA ALA A 66 5.61 12.21 -7.38
C ALA A 66 6.76 11.18 -7.45
N GLN A 67 7.99 11.68 -7.58
CA GLN A 67 9.19 10.85 -7.49
C GLN A 67 9.59 10.67 -6.02
N TYR A 68 10.09 9.48 -5.67
CA TYR A 68 10.59 9.24 -4.33
C TYR A 68 11.72 10.19 -3.96
N VAL A 69 11.76 10.63 -2.72
CA VAL A 69 12.94 11.29 -2.14
C VAL A 69 14.12 10.32 -2.13
N SER A 70 15.34 10.84 -2.01
CA SER A 70 16.55 10.00 -1.94
C SER A 70 16.57 9.13 -0.67
N ALA A 71 17.36 8.05 -0.69
CA ALA A 71 17.44 7.11 0.43
C ALA A 71 17.88 7.78 1.75
N ASP A 72 18.79 8.74 1.69
CA ASP A 72 19.22 9.51 2.87
C ASP A 72 18.09 10.36 3.49
N VAL A 73 17.25 10.97 2.66
CA VAL A 73 16.05 11.69 3.13
C VAL A 73 15.01 10.71 3.69
N MET A 74 14.82 9.58 3.02
CA MET A 74 13.93 8.53 3.51
C MET A 74 14.38 7.99 4.86
N GLU A 75 15.67 7.75 5.03
CA GLU A 75 16.29 7.32 6.28
C GLU A 75 15.99 8.30 7.41
N LEU A 76 16.21 9.61 7.17
CA LEU A 76 15.89 10.63 8.16
C LEU A 76 14.43 10.61 8.59
N LEU A 77 13.50 10.48 7.63
CA LEU A 77 12.06 10.44 7.91
C LEU A 77 11.71 9.20 8.73
N PHE A 78 12.23 8.04 8.37
CA PHE A 78 11.96 6.79 9.07
C PHE A 78 12.56 6.76 10.48
N ARG A 79 13.76 7.28 10.66
CA ARG A 79 14.37 7.44 12.00
C ARG A 79 13.54 8.32 12.90
N ARG A 80 12.98 9.43 12.38
CA ARG A 80 12.16 10.38 13.14
C ARG A 80 10.85 9.78 13.65
N VAL A 81 10.28 8.84 12.96
CA VAL A 81 9.08 8.12 13.42
C VAL A 81 9.41 6.87 14.24
N GLY A 82 10.69 6.64 14.54
CA GLY A 82 11.15 5.54 15.38
C GLY A 82 11.12 4.17 14.70
N LEU A 83 11.13 4.12 13.37
CA LEU A 83 11.11 2.85 12.63
C LEU A 83 12.37 2.03 12.93
N ARG A 84 12.21 0.76 13.32
CA ARG A 84 13.29 -0.18 13.63
C ARG A 84 13.19 -1.42 12.75
N PRO A 85 14.28 -1.91 12.11
CA PRO A 85 14.22 -3.03 11.16
C PRO A 85 13.68 -4.33 11.75
N GLU A 86 13.93 -4.55 13.04
CA GLU A 86 13.55 -5.76 13.78
C GLU A 86 12.10 -5.75 14.30
N ILE A 87 11.45 -4.57 14.35
CA ILE A 87 10.10 -4.41 14.87
C ILE A 87 9.09 -4.44 13.72
N PRO A 88 8.12 -5.37 13.72
CA PRO A 88 7.03 -5.38 12.75
C PRO A 88 6.23 -4.07 12.77
N VAL A 89 5.78 -3.63 11.60
CA VAL A 89 4.99 -2.40 11.47
C VAL A 89 3.61 -2.72 10.91
N VAL A 90 2.55 -2.33 11.59
CA VAL A 90 1.18 -2.31 11.07
C VAL A 90 0.88 -0.92 10.51
N VAL A 91 0.59 -0.84 9.23
CA VAL A 91 0.22 0.40 8.53
C VAL A 91 -1.28 0.44 8.32
N TYR A 92 -1.90 1.57 8.61
CA TYR A 92 -3.33 1.75 8.37
C TYR A 92 -3.67 3.20 7.96
N THR A 93 -4.78 3.33 7.25
CA THR A 93 -5.41 4.61 6.90
C THR A 93 -6.91 4.55 7.16
N GLY A 94 -7.63 5.63 6.85
CA GLY A 94 -9.08 5.72 6.91
C GLY A 94 -9.65 6.98 6.31
N VAL A 95 -10.98 7.07 6.25
CA VAL A 95 -11.68 8.30 5.94
C VAL A 95 -11.71 9.15 7.20
N GLY A 96 -10.85 10.14 7.25
CA GLY A 96 -10.79 11.03 8.40
C GLY A 96 -11.96 12.02 8.47
N PRO A 97 -12.37 12.42 9.69
CA PRO A 97 -13.49 13.34 9.89
C PRO A 97 -13.25 14.72 9.31
N PHE A 98 -12.02 15.15 9.09
CA PHE A 98 -11.68 16.45 8.50
C PHE A 98 -11.39 16.38 7.02
N SER A 99 -10.67 15.35 6.57
CA SER A 99 -10.36 15.18 5.15
C SER A 99 -11.57 14.73 4.35
N GLY A 100 -12.43 13.91 4.92
CA GLY A 100 -13.57 13.32 4.22
C GLY A 100 -13.17 12.41 3.07
N TRP A 101 -11.89 12.01 2.99
CA TRP A 101 -11.36 11.10 1.98
C TRP A 101 -10.23 10.24 2.57
N GLY A 102 -9.93 9.17 1.93
CA GLY A 102 -8.97 8.16 2.31
C GLY A 102 -9.42 6.86 1.66
N ASN A 103 -8.73 6.45 0.61
CA ASN A 103 -9.21 5.35 -0.22
C ASN A 103 -8.46 4.04 -0.01
N GLY A 104 -7.52 3.99 0.95
CA GLY A 104 -6.69 2.81 1.21
C GLY A 104 -5.34 2.82 0.48
N LEU A 105 -5.17 3.64 -0.54
CA LEU A 105 -3.90 3.74 -1.26
C LEU A 105 -2.77 4.32 -0.40
N GLU A 106 -3.09 5.06 0.65
CA GLU A 106 -2.11 5.57 1.61
C GLU A 106 -1.40 4.43 2.34
N GLN A 107 -2.16 3.46 2.87
CA GLN A 107 -1.58 2.33 3.61
C GLN A 107 -0.79 1.39 2.71
N THR A 108 -1.27 1.09 1.51
CA THR A 108 -0.57 0.20 0.58
C THR A 108 0.67 0.86 0.00
N MET A 109 0.62 2.16 -0.28
CA MET A 109 1.78 2.93 -0.73
C MET A 109 2.85 3.05 0.36
N MET A 110 2.46 3.26 1.62
CA MET A 110 3.38 3.26 2.75
C MET A 110 4.00 1.88 2.95
N ALA A 111 3.20 0.80 2.95
CA ALA A 111 3.69 -0.55 3.11
C ALA A 111 4.74 -0.91 2.02
N TYR A 112 4.44 -0.62 0.77
CA TYR A 112 5.40 -0.76 -0.33
C TYR A 112 6.67 0.06 -0.10
N THR A 113 6.52 1.33 0.32
CA THR A 113 7.66 2.23 0.52
C THR A 113 8.58 1.73 1.64
N LEU A 114 8.02 1.25 2.74
CA LEU A 114 8.79 0.65 3.84
C LEU A 114 9.63 -0.52 3.34
N VAL A 115 9.03 -1.45 2.58
CA VAL A 115 9.75 -2.60 2.01
C VAL A 115 10.78 -2.15 0.99
N ARG A 116 10.43 -1.25 0.10
CA ARG A 116 11.34 -0.73 -0.91
C ARG A 116 12.58 -0.09 -0.29
N PHE A 117 12.44 0.55 0.85
CA PHE A 117 13.56 1.23 1.53
C PHE A 117 14.15 0.44 2.70
N GLY A 118 13.91 -0.86 2.79
CA GLY A 118 14.72 -1.74 3.62
C GLY A 118 14.00 -2.44 4.76
N HIS A 119 12.72 -2.14 5.04
CA HIS A 119 11.97 -2.84 6.09
C HIS A 119 11.36 -4.15 5.56
N ASP A 120 11.52 -5.27 6.28
CA ASP A 120 11.14 -6.60 5.79
C ASP A 120 9.92 -7.22 6.49
N ASN A 121 9.32 -6.52 7.45
CA ASN A 121 8.20 -7.04 8.21
C ASN A 121 7.10 -5.99 8.35
N VAL A 122 6.29 -5.85 7.31
CA VAL A 122 5.23 -4.85 7.20
C VAL A 122 3.87 -5.52 7.14
N HIS A 123 2.92 -5.00 7.90
CA HIS A 123 1.55 -5.47 7.89
C HIS A 123 0.62 -4.35 7.44
N VAL A 124 -0.39 -4.67 6.66
CA VAL A 124 -1.49 -3.78 6.29
C VAL A 124 -2.71 -4.16 7.11
N LEU A 125 -3.32 -3.19 7.79
CA LEU A 125 -4.58 -3.41 8.50
C LEU A 125 -5.73 -3.47 7.51
N ASP A 126 -6.28 -4.68 7.33
CA ASP A 126 -7.39 -4.93 6.42
C ASP A 126 -8.68 -4.27 6.94
N GLY A 127 -9.22 -3.36 6.14
CA GLY A 127 -10.36 -2.51 6.50
C GLY A 127 -9.98 -1.18 7.15
N GLY A 128 -8.71 -0.97 7.52
CA GLY A 128 -8.20 0.28 8.10
C GLY A 128 -8.87 0.69 9.41
N ILE A 129 -8.69 1.95 9.82
CA ILE A 129 -9.30 2.48 11.05
C ILE A 129 -10.83 2.54 10.95
N ASP A 130 -11.42 2.58 9.75
CA ASP A 130 -12.87 2.65 9.61
C ASP A 130 -13.54 1.34 10.06
N LYS A 131 -12.96 0.18 9.72
CA LYS A 131 -13.42 -1.11 10.22
C LYS A 131 -13.20 -1.22 11.74
N TRP A 132 -12.03 -0.78 12.23
CA TRP A 132 -11.71 -0.71 13.64
C TRP A 132 -12.76 0.09 14.43
N LYS A 133 -13.17 1.25 13.92
CA LYS A 133 -14.23 2.11 14.50
C LYS A 133 -15.61 1.48 14.42
N ALA A 134 -15.95 0.86 13.29
CA ALA A 134 -17.25 0.18 13.12
C ALA A 134 -17.43 -1.00 14.09
N GLU A 135 -16.33 -1.58 14.55
CA GLU A 135 -16.30 -2.63 15.59
C GLU A 135 -16.21 -2.07 17.03
N GLU A 136 -16.36 -0.74 17.21
CA GLU A 136 -16.31 -0.05 18.50
C GLU A 136 -15.02 -0.31 19.29
N ARG A 137 -13.90 -0.52 18.60
CA ARG A 137 -12.60 -0.78 19.23
C ARG A 137 -11.96 0.50 19.77
N PRO A 138 -10.99 0.38 20.70
CA PRO A 138 -10.41 1.53 21.38
C PRO A 138 -9.76 2.54 20.43
N LEU A 139 -10.01 3.81 20.67
CA LEU A 139 -9.37 4.97 20.03
C LEU A 139 -8.78 5.88 21.09
N THR A 140 -7.81 6.68 20.73
CA THR A 140 -7.14 7.63 21.63
C THR A 140 -6.81 8.95 20.93
N GLN A 141 -6.49 9.95 21.74
CA GLN A 141 -5.86 11.23 21.34
C GLN A 141 -4.48 11.39 22.00
N THR A 142 -4.01 10.36 22.70
CA THR A 142 -2.71 10.37 23.37
C THR A 142 -1.61 10.03 22.38
N PHE A 143 -0.68 10.95 22.17
CA PHE A 143 0.46 10.74 21.29
C PHE A 143 1.54 9.92 21.98
N PRO A 144 2.08 8.87 21.34
CA PRO A 144 3.19 8.11 21.90
C PRO A 144 4.47 8.96 21.92
N GLU A 145 5.31 8.77 22.92
CA GLU A 145 6.69 9.25 22.86
C GLU A 145 7.49 8.38 21.89
N VAL A 146 8.23 9.01 20.99
CA VAL A 146 9.01 8.34 19.96
C VAL A 146 10.47 8.71 20.10
N GLU A 147 11.31 7.71 20.31
CA GLU A 147 12.77 7.86 20.22
C GLU A 147 13.23 7.72 18.77
N GLU A 148 14.16 8.58 18.36
CA GLU A 148 14.79 8.46 17.04
C GLU A 148 15.53 7.12 16.93
N SER A 149 15.31 6.38 15.83
CA SER A 149 15.94 5.10 15.59
C SER A 149 17.26 5.22 14.80
N ASP A 150 17.91 4.10 14.59
CA ASP A 150 19.12 3.95 13.77
C ASP A 150 18.84 3.28 12.42
N PHE A 151 17.59 3.31 11.95
CA PHE A 151 17.19 2.70 10.68
C PHE A 151 18.12 3.12 9.54
N ASN A 152 18.51 2.18 8.68
CA ASN A 152 19.32 2.43 7.51
C ASN A 152 18.51 2.14 6.24
N ALA A 153 18.22 3.19 5.47
CA ALA A 153 17.42 3.08 4.26
C ALA A 153 18.26 2.65 3.05
N VAL A 154 17.78 1.62 2.35
CA VAL A 154 18.40 1.11 1.12
C VAL A 154 17.34 1.05 0.02
N ASP A 155 17.51 1.79 -1.08
CA ASP A 155 16.59 1.75 -2.22
C ASP A 155 16.74 0.42 -2.97
N ARG A 156 15.75 -0.45 -2.86
CA ARG A 156 15.67 -1.76 -3.52
C ARG A 156 15.06 -1.60 -4.90
N SER A 157 15.84 -1.84 -5.93
CA SER A 157 15.42 -1.67 -7.34
C SER A 157 14.54 -2.81 -7.86
N GLU A 158 14.60 -3.99 -7.25
CA GLU A 158 13.88 -5.19 -7.67
C GLU A 158 12.34 -5.10 -7.62
N TYR A 159 11.81 -4.07 -6.98
CA TYR A 159 10.35 -3.86 -6.88
C TYR A 159 9.82 -2.85 -7.89
N ARG A 160 10.61 -2.48 -8.88
CA ARG A 160 10.20 -1.58 -9.96
C ARG A 160 10.86 -1.98 -11.27
N VAL A 161 10.20 -1.62 -12.36
CA VAL A 161 10.70 -1.82 -13.71
C VAL A 161 11.00 -0.44 -14.30
N GLU A 162 12.23 -0.22 -14.75
CA GLU A 162 12.63 1.00 -15.45
C GLU A 162 12.16 0.99 -16.91
N TYR A 163 12.10 2.16 -17.54
CA TYR A 163 11.45 2.32 -18.84
C TYR A 163 12.00 1.40 -19.94
N ASP A 164 13.34 1.26 -20.05
CA ASP A 164 13.94 0.43 -21.07
C ASP A 164 13.70 -1.07 -20.82
N GLU A 165 13.74 -1.48 -19.57
CA GLU A 165 13.40 -2.83 -19.15
C GLU A 165 11.92 -3.13 -19.39
N PHE A 166 11.04 -2.21 -19.03
CA PHE A 166 9.61 -2.32 -19.31
C PHE A 166 9.34 -2.53 -20.80
N ARG A 167 9.98 -1.75 -21.66
CA ARG A 167 9.84 -1.89 -23.13
C ARG A 167 10.30 -3.24 -23.65
N ALA A 168 11.30 -3.85 -23.01
CA ALA A 168 11.78 -5.17 -23.40
C ALA A 168 10.87 -6.31 -22.91
N LEU A 169 10.14 -6.07 -21.82
CA LEU A 169 9.30 -7.10 -21.16
C LEU A 169 7.85 -7.09 -21.64
N LYS A 170 7.25 -5.91 -21.84
CA LYS A 170 5.79 -5.74 -21.96
C LYS A 170 5.07 -6.57 -23.03
N ASP A 171 5.77 -6.97 -24.11
CA ASP A 171 5.21 -7.71 -25.25
C ASP A 171 5.58 -9.20 -25.23
N ARG A 172 6.18 -9.69 -24.13
CA ARG A 172 6.53 -11.10 -23.97
C ARG A 172 5.30 -11.91 -23.61
N GLY A 173 5.21 -13.14 -24.11
CA GLY A 173 4.07 -14.04 -23.85
C GLY A 173 3.92 -14.50 -22.40
N ASP A 174 5.01 -14.43 -21.62
CA ASP A 174 5.07 -14.75 -20.19
C ASP A 174 4.90 -13.52 -19.27
N VAL A 175 4.53 -12.37 -19.82
CA VAL A 175 4.30 -11.11 -19.09
C VAL A 175 2.88 -10.60 -19.35
N ILE A 176 2.23 -10.12 -18.31
CA ILE A 176 0.99 -9.36 -18.40
C ILE A 176 1.17 -7.99 -17.76
N VAL A 177 0.75 -6.94 -18.46
CA VAL A 177 0.75 -5.56 -17.94
C VAL A 177 -0.66 -5.23 -17.48
N LEU A 178 -0.82 -4.94 -16.20
CA LEU A 178 -2.08 -4.48 -15.63
C LEU A 178 -2.10 -2.95 -15.55
N ASP A 179 -3.21 -2.35 -15.95
CA ASP A 179 -3.50 -0.94 -15.72
C ASP A 179 -4.53 -0.80 -14.60
N ALA A 180 -4.05 -0.39 -13.44
CA ALA A 180 -4.80 -0.29 -12.19
C ALA A 180 -5.76 0.91 -12.12
N ARG A 181 -5.75 1.77 -13.16
CA ARG A 181 -6.56 3.00 -13.19
C ARG A 181 -8.03 2.70 -13.47
N PRO A 182 -8.95 3.62 -13.10
CA PRO A 182 -10.35 3.51 -13.49
C PRO A 182 -10.52 3.34 -15.01
N GLY A 183 -11.53 2.58 -15.44
CA GLY A 183 -11.78 2.27 -16.86
C GLY A 183 -11.90 3.49 -17.75
N ASN A 184 -12.58 4.54 -17.31
CA ASN A 184 -12.70 5.80 -18.05
C ASN A 184 -11.34 6.48 -18.27
N VAL A 185 -10.41 6.37 -17.33
CA VAL A 185 -9.04 6.91 -17.46
C VAL A 185 -8.23 6.05 -18.42
N TYR A 186 -8.38 4.74 -18.35
CA TYR A 186 -7.80 3.78 -19.29
C TYR A 186 -8.27 4.07 -20.73
N GLU A 187 -9.54 4.39 -20.94
CA GLU A 187 -10.13 4.75 -22.22
C GLU A 187 -9.78 6.18 -22.73
N GLY A 188 -9.04 6.96 -21.94
CA GLY A 188 -8.53 8.26 -22.38
C GLY A 188 -9.20 9.49 -21.77
N GLN A 189 -10.02 9.34 -20.73
CA GLN A 189 -10.62 10.47 -20.01
C GLN A 189 -9.73 11.00 -18.86
N GLY A 190 -8.45 10.69 -18.87
CA GLY A 190 -7.50 11.13 -17.84
C GLY A 190 -6.88 12.49 -18.10
N PRO A 191 -6.19 13.08 -17.11
CA PRO A 191 -5.57 14.41 -17.20
C PRO A 191 -4.23 14.42 -17.97
N TRP A 192 -3.84 13.31 -18.56
CA TRP A 192 -2.52 13.14 -19.17
C TRP A 192 -2.47 13.74 -20.57
N ILE A 193 -1.31 14.31 -20.96
CA ILE A 193 -1.07 14.86 -22.31
C ILE A 193 -1.28 13.78 -23.40
N LYS A 194 -0.87 12.53 -23.11
CA LYS A 194 -1.19 11.37 -23.92
C LYS A 194 -2.26 10.57 -23.19
N ALA A 195 -3.50 10.74 -23.63
CA ALA A 195 -4.64 10.01 -23.09
C ALA A 195 -4.63 8.54 -23.54
N GLY A 196 -5.36 7.69 -22.83
CA GLY A 196 -5.43 6.26 -23.10
C GLY A 196 -4.48 5.43 -22.23
N HIS A 197 -4.10 4.27 -22.74
CA HIS A 197 -3.34 3.27 -22.01
C HIS A 197 -2.13 2.74 -22.78
N ILE A 198 -1.29 1.99 -22.10
CA ILE A 198 -0.14 1.31 -22.71
C ILE A 198 -0.66 0.21 -23.65
N PRO A 199 -0.25 0.16 -24.92
CA PRO A 199 -0.69 -0.89 -25.84
C PRO A 199 -0.41 -2.29 -25.28
N GLY A 200 -1.46 -3.12 -25.23
CA GLY A 200 -1.42 -4.47 -24.69
C GLY A 200 -1.65 -4.58 -23.18
N ALA A 201 -1.81 -3.47 -22.46
CA ALA A 201 -2.18 -3.51 -21.06
C ALA A 201 -3.64 -3.92 -20.88
N VAL A 202 -3.89 -4.73 -19.86
CA VAL A 202 -5.23 -5.16 -19.42
C VAL A 202 -5.70 -4.24 -18.30
N ASN A 203 -6.90 -3.67 -18.43
CA ASN A 203 -7.46 -2.82 -17.38
C ASN A 203 -8.13 -3.66 -16.32
N VAL A 204 -7.54 -3.66 -15.14
CA VAL A 204 -8.14 -4.19 -13.91
C VAL A 204 -8.05 -3.08 -12.88
N PRO A 205 -9.09 -2.26 -12.69
CA PRO A 205 -9.04 -1.19 -11.71
C PRO A 205 -8.75 -1.72 -10.31
N TRP A 206 -7.81 -1.14 -9.59
CA TRP A 206 -7.43 -1.59 -8.25
C TRP A 206 -8.62 -1.78 -7.29
N LYS A 207 -9.67 -0.96 -7.43
CA LYS A 207 -10.90 -1.07 -6.65
C LYS A 207 -11.68 -2.37 -6.90
N SER A 208 -11.41 -3.06 -8.02
CA SER A 208 -12.06 -4.33 -8.31
C SER A 208 -11.75 -5.39 -7.26
N PHE A 209 -10.59 -5.30 -6.61
CA PHE A 209 -10.15 -6.20 -5.54
C PHE A 209 -10.59 -5.78 -4.14
N MET A 210 -11.20 -4.61 -4.01
CA MET A 210 -11.57 -4.04 -2.71
C MET A 210 -13.08 -4.14 -2.47
N ASP A 211 -13.47 -4.14 -1.20
CA ASP A 211 -14.86 -4.02 -0.81
C ASP A 211 -15.42 -2.66 -1.28
N PRO A 212 -16.61 -2.63 -1.89
CA PRO A 212 -17.16 -1.40 -2.46
C PRO A 212 -17.50 -0.33 -1.41
N ASP A 213 -17.85 -0.74 -0.20
CA ASP A 213 -18.23 0.15 0.89
C ASP A 213 -17.02 0.58 1.73
N ASN A 214 -15.98 -0.25 1.74
CA ASN A 214 -14.72 0.05 2.43
C ASN A 214 -13.50 -0.28 1.53
N PRO A 215 -13.02 0.62 0.67
CA PRO A 215 -11.92 0.35 -0.24
C PRO A 215 -10.54 0.14 0.44
N ARG A 216 -10.50 -0.02 1.76
CA ARG A 216 -9.34 -0.45 2.54
C ARG A 216 -9.41 -1.92 2.92
N LEU A 217 -10.59 -2.54 2.69
CA LEU A 217 -10.86 -3.94 2.95
C LEU A 217 -10.74 -4.73 1.64
N LEU A 218 -10.02 -5.83 1.65
CA LEU A 218 -9.98 -6.76 0.52
C LEU A 218 -11.32 -7.50 0.39
N LYS A 219 -11.70 -7.78 -0.84
CA LYS A 219 -12.73 -8.78 -1.13
C LYS A 219 -12.33 -10.16 -0.62
N SER A 220 -13.29 -11.07 -0.60
CA SER A 220 -13.01 -12.49 -0.30
C SER A 220 -12.03 -13.09 -1.32
N ASP A 221 -11.32 -14.14 -0.92
CA ASP A 221 -10.39 -14.83 -1.82
C ASP A 221 -11.09 -15.37 -3.05
N GLU A 222 -12.32 -15.85 -2.88
CA GLU A 222 -13.16 -16.35 -3.96
C GLU A 222 -13.50 -15.26 -4.97
N GLU A 223 -13.83 -14.05 -4.51
CA GLU A 223 -14.10 -12.89 -5.40
C GLU A 223 -12.83 -12.42 -6.10
N ILE A 224 -11.71 -12.35 -5.38
CA ILE A 224 -10.40 -11.99 -5.94
C ILE A 224 -10.00 -13.00 -7.02
N GLN A 225 -10.15 -14.30 -6.74
CA GLN A 225 -9.83 -15.36 -7.70
C GLN A 225 -10.72 -15.30 -8.94
N ALA A 226 -12.01 -15.01 -8.79
CA ALA A 226 -12.93 -14.83 -9.93
C ALA A 226 -12.49 -13.67 -10.86
N ILE A 227 -12.03 -12.56 -10.30
CA ILE A 227 -11.49 -11.44 -11.10
C ILE A 227 -10.22 -11.84 -11.84
N ILE A 228 -9.33 -12.56 -11.20
CA ILE A 228 -8.10 -13.07 -11.78
C ILE A 228 -8.39 -13.99 -12.96
N GLU A 229 -9.35 -14.90 -12.80
CA GLU A 229 -9.78 -15.83 -13.85
C GLU A 229 -10.46 -15.11 -15.02
N GLU A 230 -11.33 -14.13 -14.73
CA GLU A 230 -12.01 -13.33 -15.76
C GLU A 230 -11.02 -12.61 -16.69
N HIS A 231 -9.88 -12.15 -16.13
CA HIS A 231 -8.85 -11.42 -16.88
C HIS A 231 -7.70 -12.32 -17.35
N GLU A 232 -7.82 -13.63 -17.25
CA GLU A 232 -6.81 -14.61 -17.66
C GLU A 232 -5.41 -14.36 -17.07
N ILE A 233 -5.37 -13.87 -15.82
CA ILE A 233 -4.12 -13.63 -15.09
C ILE A 233 -3.70 -14.93 -14.42
N THR A 234 -2.70 -15.60 -14.97
CA THR A 234 -2.26 -16.92 -14.48
C THR A 234 -0.95 -16.82 -13.71
N PRO A 235 -0.74 -17.68 -12.68
CA PRO A 235 0.42 -17.58 -11.78
C PRO A 235 1.77 -17.95 -12.43
N ASP A 236 1.78 -18.39 -13.67
CA ASP A 236 2.98 -18.61 -14.49
C ASP A 236 3.46 -17.35 -15.20
N LYS A 237 2.69 -16.25 -15.15
CA LYS A 237 3.04 -14.97 -15.76
C LYS A 237 3.65 -14.00 -14.76
N THR A 238 4.62 -13.25 -15.23
CA THR A 238 5.11 -12.06 -14.51
C THR A 238 4.10 -10.93 -14.68
N VAL A 239 3.60 -10.40 -13.56
CA VAL A 239 2.63 -9.30 -13.54
C VAL A 239 3.36 -7.97 -13.36
N ILE A 240 3.18 -7.05 -14.32
CA ILE A 240 3.67 -5.67 -14.22
C ILE A 240 2.48 -4.75 -13.98
N CYS A 241 2.40 -4.13 -12.81
CA CYS A 241 1.34 -3.20 -12.47
C CYS A 241 1.69 -1.77 -12.89
N SER A 242 0.76 -1.08 -13.54
CA SER A 242 0.92 0.29 -14.04
C SER A 242 -0.25 1.19 -13.64
N CYS A 243 0.03 2.48 -13.43
CA CYS A 243 -1.01 3.50 -13.25
C CYS A 243 -0.47 4.91 -13.59
N GLY A 244 -1.09 5.95 -13.06
CA GLY A 244 -0.70 7.36 -13.31
C GLY A 244 0.48 7.85 -12.46
N THR A 245 0.49 7.56 -11.16
CA THR A 245 1.46 8.10 -10.19
C THR A 245 2.05 7.04 -9.25
N GLY A 246 1.78 5.78 -9.50
CA GLY A 246 2.29 4.65 -8.74
C GLY A 246 1.39 4.15 -7.61
N ARG A 247 0.41 4.91 -7.13
CA ARG A 247 -0.40 4.54 -5.95
C ARG A 247 -1.31 3.34 -6.21
N GLU A 248 -2.09 3.38 -7.29
CA GLU A 248 -3.01 2.30 -7.67
C GLU A 248 -2.24 1.03 -8.06
N ALA A 249 -1.20 1.19 -8.87
CA ALA A 249 -0.32 0.08 -9.26
C ALA A 249 0.39 -0.56 -8.05
N THR A 250 0.75 0.22 -7.03
CA THR A 250 1.34 -0.30 -5.80
C THR A 250 0.37 -1.15 -5.00
N ASN A 251 -0.93 -0.78 -4.97
CA ASN A 251 -1.96 -1.59 -4.33
C ASN A 251 -2.05 -2.98 -4.98
N GLU A 252 -2.11 -3.04 -6.30
CA GLU A 252 -2.12 -4.32 -7.03
C GLU A 252 -0.79 -5.08 -6.88
N PHE A 253 0.35 -4.37 -6.96
CA PHE A 253 1.64 -5.01 -6.81
C PHE A 253 1.76 -5.77 -5.49
N ILE A 254 1.41 -5.16 -4.35
CA ILE A 254 1.50 -5.85 -3.06
C ILE A 254 0.49 -6.99 -2.94
N LEU A 255 -0.69 -6.87 -3.58
CA LEU A 255 -1.68 -7.94 -3.66
C LEU A 255 -1.12 -9.13 -4.45
N PHE A 256 -0.67 -8.92 -5.68
CA PHE A 256 -0.15 -10.01 -6.50
C PHE A 256 1.12 -10.60 -5.93
N LYS A 257 2.09 -9.76 -5.53
CA LYS A 257 3.42 -10.21 -5.11
C LYS A 257 3.42 -10.91 -3.76
N TRP A 258 2.70 -10.40 -2.78
CA TRP A 258 2.82 -10.85 -1.39
C TRP A 258 1.56 -11.48 -0.80
N TYR A 259 0.39 -11.19 -1.34
CA TYR A 259 -0.84 -11.84 -0.90
C TYR A 259 -1.14 -13.11 -1.71
N LEU A 260 -0.94 -13.05 -3.02
CA LEU A 260 -1.24 -14.13 -3.97
C LEU A 260 0.00 -14.93 -4.41
N ASP A 261 1.20 -14.52 -4.01
CA ASP A 261 2.49 -15.17 -4.31
C ASP A 261 2.80 -15.33 -5.81
N TYR A 262 2.46 -14.30 -6.61
CA TYR A 262 2.86 -14.25 -8.02
C TYR A 262 4.36 -13.92 -8.17
N PRO A 263 5.01 -14.43 -9.24
CA PRO A 263 6.45 -14.25 -9.49
C PRO A 263 6.88 -12.79 -9.72
#